data_95b077a0a4634c2aa6d052122ea1a53a
#
_entry.id   95b077a0a4634c2aa6d052122ea1a53a
#
_cell.length_a   1.000
_cell.length_b   1.000
_cell.length_c   1.000
_cell.angle_alpha   90.00
_cell.angle_beta   90.00
_cell.angle_gamma   90.00
#
_symmetry.space_group_name_H-M   'P 1'
#
loop_
_entity.id
_entity.type
_entity.pdbx_description
1 polymer ?
#
loop_
_entity_poly.entity_id
_entity_poly.type
_entity_poly.pdbx_seq_one_letter_code
_entity_poly.pdbx_strand_id
1 'polypeptide(L)'
;MADNPKRILIVEDNEIDVRLLKDILEMRGYDTLQTGDGLEAINLAFANVPDLILMDIQLPEMSGLEVTRRLRGDERSRRIPIVAVTAFAMGWHEREALDSGCDAYVSKPISMLGFLRTVESFLPRFSN
;
A
#
# COMPACT_ATOMS: atom_id res chain seq x y z
N MET A 1 -18.10 9.24 20.18
CA MET A 1 -16.69 9.48 20.22
C MET A 1 -16.02 9.33 18.84
N ALA A 2 -15.07 10.11 18.64
CA ALA A 2 -14.42 10.10 17.36
C ALA A 2 -13.36 9.00 17.34
N ASP A 3 -13.48 8.12 16.40
CA ASP A 3 -12.45 7.12 16.19
C ASP A 3 -11.38 7.72 15.31
N ASN A 4 -10.15 7.38 15.57
CA ASN A 4 -9.08 7.78 14.70
C ASN A 4 -9.24 7.07 13.37
N PRO A 5 -9.22 7.80 12.25
CA PRO A 5 -9.29 7.14 10.95
C PRO A 5 -8.09 6.22 10.75
N LYS A 6 -8.30 5.13 10.04
CA LYS A 6 -7.20 4.27 9.64
C LYS A 6 -6.32 5.03 8.66
N ARG A 7 -5.02 4.82 8.78
CA ARG A 7 -4.04 5.53 7.97
C ARG A 7 -3.40 4.59 6.96
N ILE A 8 -3.35 5.04 5.72
CA ILE A 8 -2.81 4.24 4.62
C ILE A 8 -1.64 4.99 4.00
N LEU A 9 -0.50 4.30 3.88
CA LEU A 9 0.67 4.84 3.20
C LEU A 9 0.64 4.41 1.75
N ILE A 10 0.64 5.39 0.84
CA ILE A 10 0.65 5.15 -0.61
C ILE A 10 2.09 5.33 -1.09
N VAL A 11 2.70 4.25 -1.58
CA VAL A 11 4.06 4.29 -2.13
C VAL A 11 3.95 4.18 -3.64
N GLU A 12 4.02 5.31 -4.32
CA GLU A 12 3.72 5.44 -5.74
C GLU A 12 4.34 6.72 -6.26
N ASP A 13 5.06 6.65 -7.38
CA ASP A 13 5.71 7.85 -7.92
C ASP A 13 4.92 8.53 -9.06
N ASN A 14 3.90 7.88 -9.59
CA ASN A 14 3.07 8.47 -10.64
C ASN A 14 2.01 9.37 -9.99
N GLU A 15 2.08 10.66 -10.28
CA GLU A 15 1.20 11.64 -9.62
C GLU A 15 -0.28 11.42 -9.88
N ILE A 16 -0.62 10.94 -11.08
CA ILE A 16 -2.01 10.68 -11.43
C ILE A 16 -2.55 9.52 -10.60
N ASP A 17 -1.76 8.47 -10.48
CA ASP A 17 -2.15 7.30 -9.69
C ASP A 17 -2.24 7.64 -8.20
N VAL A 18 -1.32 8.45 -7.69
CA VAL A 18 -1.38 8.91 -6.30
C VAL A 18 -2.68 9.64 -6.05
N ARG A 19 -3.02 10.58 -6.95
CA ARG A 19 -4.24 11.37 -6.80
C ARG A 19 -5.48 10.47 -6.80
N LEU A 20 -5.51 9.52 -7.71
CA LEU A 20 -6.64 8.60 -7.81
C LEU A 20 -6.80 7.78 -6.53
N LEU A 21 -5.72 7.17 -6.08
CA LEU A 21 -5.76 6.35 -4.87
C LEU A 21 -6.14 7.18 -3.65
N LYS A 22 -5.52 8.35 -3.52
CA LYS A 22 -5.78 9.23 -2.41
C LYS A 22 -7.24 9.67 -2.36
N ASP A 23 -7.78 10.09 -3.51
CA ASP A 23 -9.16 10.56 -3.57
C ASP A 23 -10.14 9.44 -3.20
N ILE A 24 -9.93 8.24 -3.74
CA ILE A 24 -10.80 7.10 -3.44
C ILE A 24 -10.78 6.79 -1.94
N LEU A 25 -9.59 6.76 -1.37
CA LEU A 25 -9.45 6.38 0.04
C LEU A 25 -9.98 7.45 0.98
N GLU A 26 -9.71 8.70 0.68
CA GLU A 26 -10.20 9.79 1.55
C GLU A 26 -11.70 9.93 1.50
N MET A 27 -12.32 9.63 0.36
CA MET A 27 -13.79 9.59 0.28
C MET A 27 -14.39 8.56 1.21
N ARG A 28 -13.63 7.53 1.56
CA ARG A 28 -14.08 6.48 2.46
C ARG A 28 -13.67 6.73 3.91
N GLY A 29 -13.07 7.89 4.20
CA GLY A 29 -12.72 8.26 5.56
C GLY A 29 -11.36 7.81 6.04
N TYR A 30 -10.50 7.32 5.14
CA TYR A 30 -9.15 6.95 5.51
C TYR A 30 -8.22 8.17 5.45
N ASP A 31 -7.23 8.22 6.33
CA ASP A 31 -6.15 9.20 6.21
C ASP A 31 -5.07 8.61 5.32
N THR A 32 -4.40 9.46 4.55
CA THR A 32 -3.36 8.98 3.65
C THR A 32 -2.04 9.71 3.86
N LEU A 33 -0.95 8.98 3.69
CA LEU A 33 0.39 9.52 3.53
C LEU A 33 0.87 9.04 2.18
N GLN A 34 1.82 9.74 1.59
CA GLN A 34 2.28 9.34 0.25
C GLN A 34 3.75 9.66 0.06
N THR A 35 4.41 8.83 -0.73
CA THR A 35 5.77 9.07 -1.18
C THR A 35 6.01 8.28 -2.45
N GLY A 36 6.91 8.78 -3.30
CA GLY A 36 7.35 8.04 -4.48
C GLY A 36 8.74 7.43 -4.29
N ASP A 37 9.31 7.55 -3.09
CA ASP A 37 10.66 7.11 -2.82
C ASP A 37 10.68 5.93 -1.85
N GLY A 38 11.36 4.85 -2.23
CA GLY A 38 11.38 3.64 -1.42
C GLY A 38 12.01 3.80 -0.05
N LEU A 39 13.10 4.56 0.05
CA LEU A 39 13.74 4.78 1.35
C LEU A 39 12.86 5.62 2.24
N GLU A 40 12.24 6.66 1.69
CA GLU A 40 11.32 7.47 2.46
C GLU A 40 10.12 6.65 2.92
N ALA A 41 9.65 5.72 2.10
CA ALA A 41 8.56 4.84 2.47
C ALA A 41 8.89 4.04 3.72
N ILE A 42 10.11 3.52 3.79
CA ILE A 42 10.57 2.76 4.95
C ILE A 42 10.56 3.66 6.19
N ASN A 43 11.11 4.87 6.07
CA ASN A 43 11.14 5.81 7.19
C ASN A 43 9.74 6.22 7.63
N LEU A 44 8.84 6.46 6.69
CA LEU A 44 7.47 6.81 7.02
C LEU A 44 6.74 5.66 7.70
N ALA A 45 7.01 4.43 7.27
CA ALA A 45 6.39 3.26 7.90
C ALA A 45 6.84 3.14 9.35
N PHE A 46 8.12 3.37 9.63
CA PHE A 46 8.63 3.32 11.00
C PHE A 46 8.06 4.43 11.87
N ALA A 47 8.00 5.65 11.31
CA ALA A 47 7.59 6.82 12.09
C ALA A 47 6.09 6.86 12.35
N ASN A 48 5.28 6.39 11.42
CA ASN A 48 3.83 6.56 11.49
C ASN A 48 3.08 5.25 11.73
N VAL A 49 3.70 4.12 11.52
CA VAL A 49 3.10 2.79 11.64
C VAL A 49 1.71 2.78 11.02
N PRO A 50 1.63 2.92 9.69
CA PRO A 50 0.32 2.95 9.03
C PRO A 50 -0.42 1.63 9.19
N ASP A 51 -1.72 1.66 8.99
CA ASP A 51 -2.54 0.47 9.11
C ASP A 51 -2.49 -0.40 7.86
N LEU A 52 -2.08 0.19 6.74
CA LEU A 52 -1.97 -0.49 5.46
C LEU A 52 -0.97 0.25 4.59
N ILE A 53 -0.22 -0.48 3.78
CA ILE A 53 0.68 0.12 2.79
C ILE A 53 0.24 -0.35 1.41
N LEU A 54 0.07 0.59 0.50
CA LEU A 54 -0.15 0.31 -0.91
C LEU A 54 1.19 0.53 -1.61
N MET A 55 1.71 -0.52 -2.22
CA MET A 55 3.09 -0.52 -2.72
C MET A 55 3.14 -0.74 -4.22
N ASP A 56 3.61 0.26 -4.97
CA ASP A 56 3.90 0.05 -6.37
C ASP A 56 5.22 -0.70 -6.48
N ILE A 57 5.24 -1.75 -7.28
CA ILE A 57 6.45 -2.52 -7.50
C ILE A 57 7.47 -1.72 -8.30
N GLN A 58 6.98 -0.92 -9.25
CA GLN A 58 7.85 -0.13 -10.14
C GLN A 58 8.12 1.25 -9.56
N LEU A 59 9.11 1.34 -8.69
CA LEU A 59 9.55 2.63 -8.17
C LEU A 59 10.91 2.96 -8.76
N PRO A 60 11.26 4.26 -8.87
CA PRO A 60 12.60 4.63 -9.29
C PRO A 60 13.60 4.20 -8.21
N GLU A 61 14.79 3.87 -8.61
CA GLU A 61 15.94 3.54 -7.77
C GLU A 61 15.79 2.29 -6.92
N MET A 62 14.70 2.09 -6.20
CA MET A 62 14.53 0.88 -5.40
C MET A 62 13.16 0.26 -5.70
N SER A 63 13.18 -1.01 -6.10
CA SER A 63 11.94 -1.72 -6.39
C SER A 63 11.03 -1.81 -5.15
N GLY A 64 9.71 -1.74 -5.37
CA GLY A 64 8.76 -1.95 -4.29
C GLY A 64 8.89 -3.33 -3.66
N LEU A 65 9.40 -4.32 -4.40
CA LEU A 65 9.67 -5.65 -3.85
C LEU A 65 10.77 -5.57 -2.79
N GLU A 66 11.80 -4.80 -3.06
CA GLU A 66 12.89 -4.63 -2.09
C GLU A 66 12.42 -3.87 -0.86
N VAL A 67 11.61 -2.82 -1.05
CA VAL A 67 11.02 -2.08 0.06
C VAL A 67 10.21 -3.03 0.93
N THR A 68 9.40 -3.88 0.30
CA THR A 68 8.57 -4.86 1.02
C THR A 68 9.43 -5.81 1.83
N ARG A 69 10.51 -6.34 1.24
CA ARG A 69 11.41 -7.25 1.95
C ARG A 69 12.01 -6.59 3.18
N ARG A 70 12.43 -5.34 3.05
CA ARG A 70 13.01 -4.61 4.17
C ARG A 70 11.98 -4.35 5.28
N LEU A 71 10.75 -4.04 4.90
CA LEU A 71 9.69 -3.83 5.88
C LEU A 71 9.36 -5.13 6.62
N ARG A 72 9.36 -6.25 5.91
CA ARG A 72 9.10 -7.56 6.53
C ARG A 72 10.24 -8.00 7.43
N GLY A 73 11.44 -7.51 7.20
CA GLY A 73 12.61 -7.87 7.98
C GLY A 73 12.79 -7.07 9.26
N ASP A 74 11.93 -6.09 9.53
CA ASP A 74 12.07 -5.22 10.70
C ASP A 74 10.85 -5.36 11.61
N GLU A 75 11.08 -5.50 12.92
CA GLU A 75 9.99 -5.69 13.87
C GLU A 75 8.98 -4.56 13.86
N ARG A 76 9.42 -3.34 13.55
CA ARG A 76 8.55 -2.16 13.57
C ARG A 76 7.50 -2.18 12.48
N SER A 77 7.73 -2.93 11.41
CA SER A 77 6.89 -2.87 10.21
C SER A 77 6.42 -4.23 9.70
N ARG A 78 6.97 -5.32 10.24
CA ARG A 78 6.71 -6.63 9.63
C ARG A 78 5.26 -7.08 9.68
N ARG A 79 4.44 -6.48 10.53
CA ARG A 79 3.03 -6.85 10.65
C ARG A 79 2.08 -5.94 9.88
N ILE A 80 2.59 -4.89 9.28
CA ILE A 80 1.75 -3.97 8.52
C ILE A 80 1.32 -4.67 7.22
N PRO A 81 0.02 -4.75 6.92
CA PRO A 81 -0.42 -5.34 5.66
C PRO A 81 0.11 -4.52 4.48
N ILE A 82 0.57 -5.20 3.44
CA ILE A 82 1.10 -4.55 2.24
C ILE A 82 0.37 -5.13 1.04
N VAL A 83 -0.25 -4.24 0.26
CA VAL A 83 -0.94 -4.59 -0.97
C VAL A 83 -0.14 -4.02 -2.14
N ALA A 84 0.32 -4.87 -3.04
CA ALA A 84 1.00 -4.40 -4.23
C ALA A 84 -0.03 -3.84 -5.21
N VAL A 85 0.23 -2.65 -5.75
CA VAL A 85 -0.63 -2.01 -6.74
C VAL A 85 0.26 -1.61 -7.89
N THR A 86 0.16 -2.31 -9.02
CA THR A 86 1.13 -2.12 -10.07
C THR A 86 0.55 -2.39 -11.45
N ALA A 87 1.18 -1.80 -12.48
CA ALA A 87 0.79 -2.01 -13.87
C ALA A 87 1.27 -3.37 -14.40
N PHE A 88 2.12 -4.07 -13.67
CA PHE A 88 2.56 -5.40 -14.10
C PHE A 88 1.40 -6.39 -13.95
N ALA A 89 0.97 -6.94 -15.08
CA ALA A 89 -0.20 -7.82 -15.11
C ALA A 89 0.16 -9.28 -15.36
N MET A 90 1.43 -9.62 -15.41
CA MET A 90 1.85 -11.01 -15.66
C MET A 90 1.79 -11.80 -14.36
N GLY A 91 1.34 -13.05 -14.44
CA GLY A 91 1.18 -13.87 -13.25
C GLY A 91 2.44 -14.04 -12.41
N TRP A 92 3.63 -14.06 -13.06
CA TRP A 92 4.87 -14.21 -12.30
C TRP A 92 5.21 -12.95 -11.49
N HIS A 93 4.71 -11.78 -11.90
CA HIS A 93 4.90 -10.56 -11.11
C HIS A 93 4.06 -10.62 -9.84
N GLU A 94 2.86 -11.16 -9.94
CA GLU A 94 2.04 -11.36 -8.76
C GLU A 94 2.73 -12.31 -7.79
N ARG A 95 3.29 -13.39 -8.31
CA ARG A 95 4.01 -14.35 -7.47
C ARG A 95 5.21 -13.71 -6.80
N GLU A 96 5.97 -12.90 -7.53
CA GLU A 96 7.10 -12.20 -6.94
C GLU A 96 6.68 -11.26 -5.83
N ALA A 97 5.56 -10.55 -6.01
CA ALA A 97 5.06 -9.65 -4.98
C ALA A 97 4.71 -10.43 -3.72
N LEU A 98 3.97 -11.52 -3.88
CA LEU A 98 3.58 -12.34 -2.73
C LEU A 98 4.80 -12.97 -2.07
N ASP A 99 5.75 -13.46 -2.84
CA ASP A 99 6.98 -14.06 -2.31
C ASP A 99 7.83 -13.05 -1.56
N SER A 100 7.78 -11.77 -1.94
CA SER A 100 8.55 -10.75 -1.23
C SER A 100 7.88 -10.31 0.07
N GLY A 101 6.64 -10.71 0.29
CA GLY A 101 5.95 -10.43 1.54
C GLY A 101 4.68 -9.60 1.41
N CYS A 102 4.22 -9.30 0.18
CA CYS A 102 2.95 -8.62 -0.01
C CYS A 102 1.80 -9.57 0.34
N ASP A 103 0.76 -9.01 0.93
CA ASP A 103 -0.41 -9.79 1.34
C ASP A 103 -1.44 -9.93 0.24
N ALA A 104 -1.43 -9.02 -0.73
CA ALA A 104 -2.37 -9.05 -1.85
C ALA A 104 -1.78 -8.29 -3.02
N TYR A 105 -2.42 -8.40 -4.15
CA TYR A 105 -1.95 -7.80 -5.39
C TYR A 105 -3.15 -7.21 -6.14
N VAL A 106 -3.04 -5.96 -6.55
CA VAL A 106 -4.05 -5.26 -7.35
C VAL A 106 -3.36 -4.74 -8.59
N SER A 107 -3.89 -5.07 -9.77
CA SER A 107 -3.30 -4.60 -11.02
C SER A 107 -3.97 -3.31 -11.48
N LYS A 108 -3.18 -2.46 -12.14
CA LYS A 108 -3.70 -1.26 -12.81
C LYS A 108 -4.16 -1.64 -14.22
N PRO A 109 -5.16 -0.96 -14.78
CA PRO A 109 -5.90 0.16 -14.23
C PRO A 109 -6.81 -0.28 -13.08
N ILE A 110 -6.96 0.60 -12.09
CA ILE A 110 -7.66 0.24 -10.87
C ILE A 110 -9.16 0.23 -11.07
N SER A 111 -9.79 -0.90 -10.69
CA SER A 111 -11.23 -0.97 -10.57
C SER A 111 -11.58 -0.49 -9.17
N MET A 112 -12.36 0.60 -9.07
CA MET A 112 -12.66 1.18 -7.77
C MET A 112 -13.27 0.18 -6.81
N LEU A 113 -14.25 -0.60 -7.27
CA LEU A 113 -14.91 -1.57 -6.39
C LEU A 113 -13.97 -2.68 -5.95
N GLY A 114 -13.20 -3.23 -6.88
CA GLY A 114 -12.26 -4.29 -6.55
C GLY A 114 -11.17 -3.82 -5.61
N PHE A 115 -10.65 -2.61 -5.85
CA PHE A 115 -9.64 -2.01 -5.01
C PHE A 115 -10.17 -1.79 -3.59
N LEU A 116 -11.37 -1.19 -3.47
CA LEU A 116 -11.96 -0.93 -2.16
C LEU A 116 -12.27 -2.21 -1.40
N ARG A 117 -12.70 -3.26 -2.11
CA ARG A 117 -12.92 -4.55 -1.46
C ARG A 117 -11.63 -5.10 -0.86
N THR A 118 -10.53 -4.96 -1.60
CA THR A 118 -9.23 -5.41 -1.11
C THR A 118 -8.82 -4.61 0.11
N VAL A 119 -8.92 -3.30 0.05
CA VAL A 119 -8.55 -2.43 1.19
C VAL A 119 -9.41 -2.78 2.40
N GLU A 120 -10.72 -2.91 2.21
CA GLU A 120 -11.63 -3.17 3.32
C GLU A 120 -11.45 -4.56 3.91
N SER A 121 -10.89 -5.50 3.15
CA SER A 121 -10.60 -6.81 3.71
C SER A 121 -9.49 -6.74 4.76
N PHE A 122 -8.62 -5.74 4.66
CA PHE A 122 -7.56 -5.52 5.66
C PHE A 122 -7.96 -4.48 6.70
N LEU A 123 -8.82 -3.53 6.33
CA LEU A 123 -9.20 -2.41 7.19
C LEU A 123 -10.72 -2.24 7.20
N PRO A 124 -11.44 -3.07 7.95
CA PRO A 124 -12.89 -2.90 8.03
C PRO A 124 -13.24 -1.50 8.53
N ARG A 125 -14.18 -0.85 7.85
CA ARG A 125 -14.58 0.51 8.20
C ARG A 125 -15.26 0.57 9.57
N PHE A 126 -15.95 -0.49 9.91
CA PHE A 126 -16.64 -0.57 11.18
C PHE A 126 -16.01 -1.67 12.00
N SER A 127 -15.42 -1.30 13.11
CA SER A 127 -14.89 -2.30 14.01
C SER A 127 -15.97 -2.64 15.04
N ASN A 128 -16.13 -3.89 15.27
CA ASN A 128 -17.10 -4.36 16.24
C ASN A 128 -16.40 -5.00 17.40
#